data_acf494ad490131076fdd5ee6f92758c3
#
_entry.id   acf494ad490131076fdd5ee6f92758c3
#
_cell.length_a   1.000
_cell.length_b   1.000
_cell.length_c   1.000
_cell.angle_alpha   90.00
_cell.angle_beta   90.00
_cell.angle_gamma   90.00
#
_symmetry.space_group_name_H-M   'P 1'
#
loop_
_entity.id
_entity.type
_entity.pdbx_description
1 polymer ?
#
loop_
_entity_poly.entity_id
_entity_poly.type
_entity_poly.pdbx_seq_one_letter_code
_entity_poly.pdbx_strand_id
1 'polypeptide(L)'
;VTDKATDHESSTDAWGRWMALGAALLGWMFDGAEMGLFSMVGRDAMLDLLSDSNPTEAQVGKAFGVIIAVFLVGAAAGGVLFGWLGDRIGRVRAMSLSVLVYALLTGLCGLAQTPFQLGVLRFLASLGMGGEWALGVALVMEVWPNKSRALMAGLIGAAANFGYLIVGFVSMGLASLIESLRGLLLDLSFSPETVEMLTAHNGWRLMMMIGTLPAVLTFLFRIFVPESDRWEEEKRQGRTDSWRTADLLGVLAGCLGPAMILWVWTLNVSEWSTGATVLVRAAATLLGLLIATAGFTYPVWRYIERSIAREGASAGTGLDRRAVVSRMFLGAALSAVALLGTWGTTQWAVTWAGSLKDQAQKAAAAQQNVAGQPASTVVQDPIQDQGVIQKYARQWTQIATAIGAIIGTLLAAGLGEKLGRRNTYCMMCVLSMLSVLWLYQCHSVFGVPLLIAAVIAGICTASFYGWLPLYLPE
;
A
#
# COMPACT_ATOMS: atom_id res chain seq x y z
N VAL A 1 -17.53 -50.34 -13.69
CA VAL A 1 -18.36 -49.24 -14.20
C VAL A 1 -17.62 -47.97 -13.77
N THR A 2 -16.81 -47.45 -14.67
CA THR A 2 -16.03 -46.22 -14.52
C THR A 2 -16.96 -45.03 -14.72
N ASP A 3 -17.21 -44.32 -13.63
CA ASP A 3 -17.96 -43.08 -13.63
C ASP A 3 -17.03 -41.97 -14.23
N LYS A 4 -17.23 -41.70 -15.52
CA LYS A 4 -16.70 -40.52 -16.18
C LYS A 4 -17.56 -39.34 -15.72
N ALA A 5 -17.19 -38.70 -14.62
CA ALA A 5 -17.64 -37.34 -14.35
C ALA A 5 -17.12 -36.47 -15.49
N THR A 6 -18.02 -36.17 -16.41
CA THR A 6 -17.80 -35.27 -17.57
C THR A 6 -17.55 -33.85 -17.01
N ASP A 7 -16.32 -33.39 -17.12
CA ASP A 7 -15.93 -31.97 -16.98
C ASP A 7 -16.62 -31.15 -18.10
N HIS A 8 -17.90 -30.91 -17.97
CA HIS A 8 -18.58 -29.82 -18.65
C HIS A 8 -18.52 -28.59 -17.74
N GLU A 9 -17.31 -28.02 -17.58
CA GLU A 9 -17.22 -26.62 -17.20
C GLU A 9 -17.93 -25.81 -18.30
N SER A 10 -19.08 -25.21 -17.95
CA SER A 10 -19.80 -24.36 -18.88
C SER A 10 -18.89 -23.17 -19.28
N SER A 11 -18.91 -22.75 -20.54
CA SER A 11 -18.12 -21.59 -21.01
C SER A 11 -18.44 -20.31 -20.25
N THR A 12 -19.62 -20.21 -19.65
CA THR A 12 -20.06 -19.15 -18.75
C THR A 12 -19.28 -19.09 -17.45
N ASP A 13 -18.93 -20.25 -16.87
CA ASP A 13 -18.14 -20.31 -15.63
C ASP A 13 -16.69 -19.88 -15.86
N ALA A 14 -16.10 -20.24 -17.01
CA ALA A 14 -14.77 -19.83 -17.39
C ALA A 14 -14.69 -18.29 -17.60
N TRP A 15 -15.66 -17.71 -18.29
CA TRP A 15 -15.73 -16.25 -18.50
C TRP A 15 -15.85 -15.48 -17.18
N GLY A 16 -16.74 -15.91 -16.29
CA GLY A 16 -16.91 -15.30 -14.96
C GLY A 16 -15.62 -15.29 -14.12
N ARG A 17 -14.85 -16.39 -14.16
CA ARG A 17 -13.55 -16.48 -13.46
C ARG A 17 -12.52 -15.50 -14.02
N TRP A 18 -12.40 -15.38 -15.34
CA TRP A 18 -11.47 -14.42 -15.95
C TRP A 18 -11.89 -12.97 -15.70
N MET A 19 -13.19 -12.68 -15.71
CA MET A 19 -13.70 -11.35 -15.35
C MET A 19 -13.39 -10.98 -13.88
N ALA A 20 -13.60 -11.92 -12.95
CA ALA A 20 -13.27 -11.72 -11.54
C ALA A 20 -11.77 -11.47 -11.32
N LEU A 21 -10.91 -12.27 -11.98
CA LEU A 21 -9.47 -12.08 -11.93
C LEU A 21 -9.06 -10.73 -12.52
N GLY A 22 -9.55 -10.40 -13.73
CA GLY A 22 -9.26 -9.14 -14.39
C GLY A 22 -9.65 -7.93 -13.54
N ALA A 23 -10.86 -7.96 -12.94
CA ALA A 23 -11.32 -6.92 -12.02
C ALA A 23 -10.44 -6.77 -10.78
N ALA A 24 -10.01 -7.90 -10.20
CA ALA A 24 -9.12 -7.89 -9.04
C ALA A 24 -7.73 -7.36 -9.40
N LEU A 25 -7.12 -7.83 -10.50
CA LEU A 25 -5.80 -7.37 -10.94
C LEU A 25 -5.79 -5.88 -11.31
N LEU A 26 -6.84 -5.39 -12.01
CA LEU A 26 -6.99 -3.97 -12.31
C LEU A 26 -7.12 -3.14 -11.03
N GLY A 27 -7.92 -3.59 -10.07
CA GLY A 27 -8.06 -2.90 -8.80
C GLY A 27 -6.73 -2.76 -8.08
N TRP A 28 -6.01 -3.86 -7.87
CA TRP A 28 -4.69 -3.80 -7.21
C TRP A 28 -3.64 -3.01 -7.99
N MET A 29 -3.71 -3.03 -9.32
CA MET A 29 -2.85 -2.18 -10.14
C MET A 29 -3.12 -0.69 -9.87
N PHE A 30 -4.37 -0.30 -9.75
CA PHE A 30 -4.73 1.08 -9.45
C PHE A 30 -4.51 1.46 -8.00
N ASP A 31 -4.64 0.53 -7.04
CA ASP A 31 -4.19 0.73 -5.66
C ASP A 31 -2.68 1.03 -5.62
N GLY A 32 -1.89 0.23 -6.35
CA GLY A 32 -0.45 0.47 -6.48
C GLY A 32 -0.12 1.79 -7.16
N ALA A 33 -0.89 2.20 -8.16
CA ALA A 33 -0.73 3.49 -8.82
C ALA A 33 -1.04 4.65 -7.86
N GLU A 34 -2.10 4.58 -7.07
CA GLU A 34 -2.46 5.59 -6.07
C GLU A 34 -1.38 5.74 -4.99
N MET A 35 -0.91 4.63 -4.44
CA MET A 35 0.18 4.63 -3.45
C MET A 35 1.49 5.15 -4.04
N GLY A 36 1.81 4.76 -5.28
CA GLY A 36 2.97 5.25 -6.02
C GLY A 36 2.88 6.75 -6.29
N LEU A 37 1.71 7.24 -6.62
CA LEU A 37 1.45 8.66 -6.83
C LEU A 37 1.70 9.47 -5.55
N PHE A 38 1.16 9.02 -4.42
CA PHE A 38 1.38 9.70 -3.14
C PHE A 38 2.86 9.69 -2.72
N SER A 39 3.60 8.62 -3.01
CA SER A 39 5.04 8.58 -2.79
C SER A 39 5.81 9.64 -3.59
N MET A 40 5.30 10.02 -4.77
CA MET A 40 5.89 11.06 -5.62
C MET A 40 5.56 12.47 -5.15
N VAL A 41 4.28 12.73 -4.85
CA VAL A 41 3.77 14.09 -4.59
C VAL A 41 3.57 14.42 -3.12
N GLY A 42 3.61 13.45 -2.22
CA GLY A 42 3.25 13.67 -0.81
C GLY A 42 4.19 14.60 -0.06
N ARG A 43 5.50 14.62 -0.41
CA ARG A 43 6.43 15.62 0.14
C ARG A 43 6.07 17.04 -0.32
N ASP A 44 5.74 17.19 -1.60
CA ASP A 44 5.36 18.47 -2.17
C ASP A 44 4.03 18.98 -1.57
N ALA A 45 3.10 18.04 -1.28
CA ALA A 45 1.88 18.34 -0.53
C ALA A 45 2.19 18.85 0.88
N MET A 46 3.15 18.27 1.59
CA MET A 46 3.53 18.74 2.94
C MET A 46 4.20 20.11 2.89
N LEU A 47 5.02 20.39 1.87
CA LEU A 47 5.62 21.71 1.65
C LEU A 47 4.56 22.79 1.41
N ASP A 48 3.52 22.47 0.63
CA ASP A 48 2.39 23.37 0.39
C ASP A 48 1.57 23.62 1.66
N LEU A 49 1.12 22.54 2.31
CA LEU A 49 0.24 22.62 3.48
C LEU A 49 0.92 23.17 4.75
N LEU A 50 2.23 23.25 4.80
CA LEU A 50 3.02 23.81 5.88
C LEU A 50 3.71 25.14 5.50
N SER A 51 3.46 25.66 4.29
CA SER A 51 4.16 26.84 3.74
C SER A 51 4.15 28.05 4.67
N ASP A 52 3.04 28.31 5.36
CA ASP A 52 2.90 29.45 6.29
C ASP A 52 3.85 29.37 7.49
N SER A 53 4.33 28.17 7.85
CA SER A 53 5.22 27.95 9.00
C SER A 53 6.70 27.93 8.65
N ASN A 54 7.09 28.12 7.38
CA ASN A 54 8.46 27.95 6.88
C ASN A 54 9.11 26.64 7.38
N PRO A 55 8.59 25.47 7.02
CA PRO A 55 8.95 24.22 7.64
C PRO A 55 10.38 23.79 7.30
N THR A 56 11.07 23.24 8.29
CA THR A 56 12.34 22.56 8.06
C THR A 56 12.10 21.22 7.34
N GLU A 57 13.13 20.69 6.66
CA GLU A 57 13.07 19.37 6.02
C GLU A 57 12.65 18.25 7.00
N ALA A 58 13.09 18.35 8.25
CA ALA A 58 12.71 17.38 9.30
C ALA A 58 11.21 17.45 9.64
N GLN A 59 10.62 18.66 9.64
CA GLN A 59 9.19 18.83 9.88
C GLN A 59 8.35 18.31 8.71
N VAL A 60 8.77 18.57 7.49
CA VAL A 60 8.14 18.04 6.27
C VAL A 60 8.19 16.51 6.27
N GLY A 61 9.36 15.92 6.53
CA GLY A 61 9.52 14.45 6.61
C GLY A 61 8.70 13.83 7.73
N LYS A 62 8.61 14.49 8.91
CA LYS A 62 7.77 14.05 10.03
C LYS A 62 6.29 14.07 9.66
N ALA A 63 5.80 15.16 9.08
CA ALA A 63 4.40 15.28 8.65
C ALA A 63 4.04 14.22 7.60
N PHE A 64 4.90 14.03 6.58
CA PHE A 64 4.74 12.99 5.57
C PHE A 64 4.68 11.59 6.20
N GLY A 65 5.57 11.29 7.16
CA GLY A 65 5.56 10.02 7.88
C GLY A 65 4.28 9.76 8.67
N VAL A 66 3.72 10.81 9.30
CA VAL A 66 2.43 10.73 10.00
C VAL A 66 1.30 10.39 9.02
N ILE A 67 1.24 11.02 7.85
CA ILE A 67 0.21 10.72 6.85
C ILE A 67 0.29 9.27 6.38
N ILE A 68 1.51 8.74 6.12
CA ILE A 68 1.70 7.33 5.77
C ILE A 68 1.24 6.40 6.90
N ALA A 69 1.60 6.71 8.14
CA ALA A 69 1.20 5.88 9.28
C ALA A 69 -0.31 5.85 9.49
N VAL A 70 -0.98 7.01 9.38
CA VAL A 70 -2.44 7.14 9.45
C VAL A 70 -3.12 6.33 8.33
N PHE A 71 -2.58 6.38 7.11
CA PHE A 71 -3.04 5.58 6.00
C PHE A 71 -2.96 4.06 6.29
N LEU A 72 -1.84 3.57 6.84
CA LEU A 72 -1.69 2.16 7.18
C LEU A 72 -2.67 1.69 8.26
N VAL A 73 -2.94 2.54 9.26
CA VAL A 73 -3.94 2.27 10.29
C VAL A 73 -5.34 2.16 9.69
N GLY A 74 -5.69 3.08 8.79
CA GLY A 74 -6.97 3.04 8.08
C GLY A 74 -7.10 1.79 7.20
N ALA A 75 -6.04 1.39 6.48
CA ALA A 75 -6.04 0.18 5.68
C ALA A 75 -6.25 -1.09 6.54
N ALA A 76 -5.61 -1.18 7.70
CA ALA A 76 -5.82 -2.28 8.64
C ALA A 76 -7.27 -2.35 9.16
N ALA A 77 -7.85 -1.20 9.54
CA ALA A 77 -9.23 -1.11 9.98
C ALA A 77 -10.22 -1.42 8.85
N GLY A 78 -9.91 -0.96 7.64
CA GLY A 78 -10.69 -1.18 6.42
C GLY A 78 -10.78 -2.64 6.04
N GLY A 79 -9.70 -3.40 6.16
CA GLY A 79 -9.70 -4.83 5.90
C GLY A 79 -10.72 -5.59 6.76
N VAL A 80 -10.84 -5.25 8.05
CA VAL A 80 -11.84 -5.85 8.94
C VAL A 80 -13.25 -5.34 8.62
N LEU A 81 -13.41 -4.01 8.43
CA LEU A 81 -14.69 -3.38 8.14
C LEU A 81 -15.32 -3.92 6.86
N PHE A 82 -14.57 -3.94 5.77
CA PHE A 82 -15.07 -4.40 4.47
C PHE A 82 -15.12 -5.93 4.38
N GLY A 83 -14.28 -6.66 5.13
CA GLY A 83 -14.43 -8.10 5.30
C GLY A 83 -15.78 -8.45 5.93
N TRP A 84 -16.16 -7.78 7.03
CA TRP A 84 -17.48 -7.87 7.64
C TRP A 84 -18.61 -7.49 6.67
N LEU A 85 -18.42 -6.43 5.90
CA LEU A 85 -19.41 -5.99 4.92
C LEU A 85 -19.56 -7.01 3.79
N GLY A 86 -18.44 -7.60 3.32
CA GLY A 86 -18.42 -8.61 2.28
C GLY A 86 -19.18 -9.88 2.65
N ASP A 87 -19.12 -10.28 3.92
CA ASP A 87 -19.93 -11.40 4.40
C ASP A 87 -21.44 -11.08 4.36
N ARG A 88 -21.84 -9.82 4.59
CA ARG A 88 -23.25 -9.39 4.64
C ARG A 88 -23.88 -9.11 3.29
N ILE A 89 -23.21 -8.30 2.46
CA ILE A 89 -23.80 -7.79 1.19
C ILE A 89 -23.28 -8.51 -0.05
N GLY A 90 -22.25 -9.34 0.09
CA GLY A 90 -21.55 -10.02 -0.99
C GLY A 90 -20.14 -9.51 -1.20
N ARG A 91 -19.26 -10.38 -1.71
CA ARG A 91 -17.83 -10.09 -1.89
C ARG A 91 -17.61 -9.01 -2.94
N VAL A 92 -18.24 -9.16 -4.10
CA VAL A 92 -18.09 -8.25 -5.24
C VAL A 92 -18.71 -6.89 -4.93
N ARG A 93 -19.88 -6.86 -4.28
CA ARG A 93 -20.56 -5.60 -3.90
C ARG A 93 -19.76 -4.82 -2.87
N ALA A 94 -19.26 -5.49 -1.83
CA ALA A 94 -18.43 -4.85 -0.82
C ALA A 94 -17.13 -4.32 -1.42
N MET A 95 -16.50 -5.08 -2.33
CA MET A 95 -15.30 -4.68 -3.04
C MET A 95 -15.54 -3.48 -3.96
N SER A 96 -16.69 -3.42 -4.65
CA SER A 96 -17.07 -2.26 -5.47
C SER A 96 -17.27 -1.01 -4.62
N LEU A 97 -17.92 -1.15 -3.46
CA LEU A 97 -18.10 -0.05 -2.52
C LEU A 97 -16.76 0.43 -1.93
N SER A 98 -15.83 -0.50 -1.62
CA SER A 98 -14.50 -0.12 -1.10
C SER A 98 -13.71 0.71 -2.12
N VAL A 99 -13.74 0.32 -3.40
CA VAL A 99 -13.12 1.09 -4.50
C VAL A 99 -13.74 2.48 -4.61
N LEU A 100 -15.07 2.58 -4.58
CA LEU A 100 -15.74 3.86 -4.67
C LEU A 100 -15.36 4.80 -3.51
N VAL A 101 -15.32 4.26 -2.30
CA VAL A 101 -14.93 5.01 -1.09
C VAL A 101 -13.51 5.54 -1.22
N TYR A 102 -12.53 4.69 -1.53
CA TYR A 102 -11.16 5.17 -1.62
C TYR A 102 -10.95 6.13 -2.79
N ALA A 103 -11.58 5.86 -3.92
CA ALA A 103 -11.47 6.72 -5.09
C ALA A 103 -11.95 8.15 -4.80
N LEU A 104 -13.18 8.28 -4.30
CA LEU A 104 -13.74 9.59 -3.99
C LEU A 104 -12.92 10.34 -2.93
N LEU A 105 -12.53 9.66 -1.86
CA LEU A 105 -11.81 10.29 -0.76
C LEU A 105 -10.36 10.63 -1.13
N THR A 106 -9.71 9.83 -1.99
CA THR A 106 -8.40 10.19 -2.55
C THR A 106 -8.49 11.45 -3.41
N GLY A 107 -9.51 11.55 -4.25
CA GLY A 107 -9.75 12.78 -5.03
C GLY A 107 -9.97 14.00 -4.15
N LEU A 108 -10.75 13.85 -3.07
CA LEU A 108 -10.98 14.92 -2.09
C LEU A 108 -9.70 15.33 -1.34
N CYS A 109 -8.68 14.47 -1.25
CA CYS A 109 -7.37 14.84 -0.68
C CYS A 109 -6.76 16.06 -1.41
N GLY A 110 -7.01 16.22 -2.71
CA GLY A 110 -6.56 17.40 -3.47
C GLY A 110 -7.16 18.73 -3.01
N LEU A 111 -8.24 18.71 -2.24
CA LEU A 111 -8.90 19.90 -1.66
C LEU A 111 -8.45 20.22 -0.24
N ALA A 112 -7.60 19.42 0.36
CA ALA A 112 -7.13 19.63 1.73
C ALA A 112 -6.37 20.95 1.86
N GLN A 113 -6.64 21.68 2.96
CA GLN A 113 -6.00 22.97 3.28
C GLN A 113 -4.99 22.85 4.44
N THR A 114 -5.05 21.75 5.17
CA THR A 114 -4.14 21.49 6.31
C THR A 114 -3.65 20.05 6.31
N PRO A 115 -2.47 19.78 6.90
CA PRO A 115 -2.00 18.40 7.05
C PRO A 115 -2.98 17.51 7.82
N PHE A 116 -3.73 18.08 8.77
CA PHE A 116 -4.75 17.34 9.52
C PHE A 116 -5.92 16.90 8.61
N GLN A 117 -6.44 17.80 7.79
CA GLN A 117 -7.50 17.45 6.82
C GLN A 117 -7.03 16.37 5.84
N LEU A 118 -5.81 16.52 5.31
CA LEU A 118 -5.22 15.49 4.45
C LEU A 118 -5.10 14.15 5.19
N GLY A 119 -4.66 14.16 6.45
CA GLY A 119 -4.57 12.94 7.27
C GLY A 119 -5.91 12.25 7.47
N VAL A 120 -6.97 13.00 7.79
CA VAL A 120 -8.33 12.45 7.93
C VAL A 120 -8.83 11.85 6.61
N LEU A 121 -8.69 12.56 5.51
CA LEU A 121 -9.11 12.07 4.20
C LEU A 121 -8.31 10.83 3.78
N ARG A 122 -7.00 10.80 4.02
CA ARG A 122 -6.13 9.63 3.76
C ARG A 122 -6.52 8.44 4.64
N PHE A 123 -6.87 8.64 5.91
CA PHE A 123 -7.39 7.59 6.78
C PHE A 123 -8.68 6.99 6.22
N LEU A 124 -9.64 7.82 5.87
CA LEU A 124 -10.93 7.38 5.35
C LEU A 124 -10.79 6.72 3.97
N ALA A 125 -9.92 7.24 3.09
CA ALA A 125 -9.62 6.61 1.80
C ALA A 125 -9.01 5.22 2.02
N SER A 126 -8.06 5.09 2.93
CA SER A 126 -7.38 3.83 3.19
C SER A 126 -8.28 2.75 3.81
N LEU A 127 -9.39 3.10 4.46
CA LEU A 127 -10.42 2.12 4.85
C LEU A 127 -10.94 1.35 3.61
N GLY A 128 -11.22 2.07 2.50
CA GLY A 128 -11.64 1.45 1.25
C GLY A 128 -10.54 0.53 0.70
N MET A 129 -9.32 1.03 0.56
CA MET A 129 -8.20 0.26 -0.01
C MET A 129 -7.90 -1.03 0.78
N GLY A 130 -7.91 -0.98 2.12
CA GLY A 130 -7.72 -2.17 2.95
C GLY A 130 -8.80 -3.23 2.72
N GLY A 131 -10.05 -2.79 2.47
CA GLY A 131 -11.16 -3.67 2.11
C GLY A 131 -10.97 -4.38 0.78
N GLU A 132 -10.48 -3.66 -0.21
CA GLU A 132 -10.22 -4.22 -1.54
C GLU A 132 -9.20 -5.35 -1.49
N TRP A 133 -8.10 -5.15 -0.77
CA TRP A 133 -7.08 -6.17 -0.60
C TRP A 133 -7.64 -7.46 0.01
N ALA A 134 -8.35 -7.36 1.13
CA ALA A 134 -8.89 -8.51 1.84
C ALA A 134 -9.90 -9.31 1.00
N LEU A 135 -10.85 -8.60 0.38
CA LEU A 135 -11.91 -9.20 -0.42
C LEU A 135 -11.41 -9.77 -1.76
N GLY A 136 -10.48 -9.07 -2.42
CA GLY A 136 -9.93 -9.47 -3.70
C GLY A 136 -9.10 -10.74 -3.60
N VAL A 137 -8.22 -10.86 -2.59
CA VAL A 137 -7.45 -12.09 -2.33
C VAL A 137 -8.42 -13.26 -2.06
N ALA A 138 -9.41 -13.06 -1.20
CA ALA A 138 -10.40 -14.10 -0.89
C ALA A 138 -11.13 -14.57 -2.15
N LEU A 139 -11.64 -13.64 -2.95
CA LEU A 139 -12.37 -13.94 -4.18
C LEU A 139 -11.53 -14.76 -5.17
N VAL A 140 -10.30 -14.33 -5.44
CA VAL A 140 -9.41 -15.05 -6.38
C VAL A 140 -9.05 -16.42 -5.87
N MET A 141 -8.77 -16.58 -4.56
CA MET A 141 -8.41 -17.87 -3.97
C MET A 141 -9.62 -18.83 -3.88
N GLU A 142 -10.85 -18.33 -3.82
CA GLU A 142 -12.08 -19.13 -3.83
C GLU A 142 -12.42 -19.66 -5.23
N VAL A 143 -12.26 -18.83 -6.25
CA VAL A 143 -12.71 -19.11 -7.62
C VAL A 143 -11.66 -19.91 -8.41
N TRP A 144 -10.37 -19.84 -8.07
CA TRP A 144 -9.30 -20.41 -8.88
C TRP A 144 -8.88 -21.83 -8.45
N PRO A 145 -8.62 -22.76 -9.43
CA PRO A 145 -8.20 -24.12 -9.13
C PRO A 145 -6.85 -24.20 -8.38
N ASN A 146 -6.69 -25.20 -7.51
CA ASN A 146 -5.48 -25.40 -6.70
C ASN A 146 -4.17 -25.41 -7.47
N LYS A 147 -4.16 -25.98 -8.70
CA LYS A 147 -2.96 -26.07 -9.55
C LYS A 147 -2.41 -24.72 -10.01
N SER A 148 -3.24 -23.67 -10.06
CA SER A 148 -2.85 -22.35 -10.55
C SER A 148 -2.74 -21.30 -9.44
N ARG A 149 -3.06 -21.65 -8.20
CA ARG A 149 -3.08 -20.70 -7.07
C ARG A 149 -1.76 -19.99 -6.85
N ALA A 150 -0.63 -20.70 -7.02
CA ALA A 150 0.69 -20.08 -6.87
C ALA A 150 0.94 -18.97 -7.89
N LEU A 151 0.59 -19.22 -9.17
CA LEU A 151 0.69 -18.20 -10.20
C LEU A 151 -0.24 -17.01 -9.92
N MET A 152 -1.48 -17.26 -9.49
CA MET A 152 -2.44 -16.21 -9.14
C MET A 152 -1.95 -15.36 -7.97
N ALA A 153 -1.40 -15.97 -6.93
CA ALA A 153 -0.79 -15.24 -5.82
C ALA A 153 0.35 -14.34 -6.29
N GLY A 154 1.23 -14.84 -7.17
CA GLY A 154 2.29 -14.04 -7.78
C GLY A 154 1.76 -12.88 -8.62
N LEU A 155 0.71 -13.10 -9.43
CA LEU A 155 0.07 -12.06 -10.25
C LEU A 155 -0.59 -10.98 -9.40
N ILE A 156 -1.23 -11.33 -8.29
CA ILE A 156 -1.80 -10.38 -7.34
C ILE A 156 -0.70 -9.43 -6.84
N GLY A 157 0.40 -9.98 -6.34
CA GLY A 157 1.53 -9.17 -5.86
C GLY A 157 2.19 -8.33 -6.96
N ALA A 158 2.26 -8.86 -8.20
CA ALA A 158 2.79 -8.14 -9.35
C ALA A 158 1.87 -6.97 -9.78
N ALA A 159 0.56 -7.14 -9.74
CA ALA A 159 -0.40 -6.15 -10.24
C ALA A 159 -0.24 -4.78 -9.56
N ALA A 160 -0.15 -4.72 -8.23
CA ALA A 160 0.10 -3.46 -7.51
C ALA A 160 1.43 -2.81 -7.94
N ASN A 161 2.47 -3.62 -8.15
CA ASN A 161 3.77 -3.11 -8.58
C ASN A 161 3.78 -2.63 -10.03
N PHE A 162 2.92 -3.16 -10.91
CA PHE A 162 2.67 -2.56 -12.22
C PHE A 162 2.08 -1.15 -12.09
N GLY A 163 1.21 -0.90 -11.11
CA GLY A 163 0.71 0.43 -10.78
C GLY A 163 1.83 1.41 -10.41
N TYR A 164 2.72 1.01 -9.50
CA TYR A 164 3.92 1.80 -9.17
C TYR A 164 4.79 2.08 -10.38
N LEU A 165 4.97 1.09 -11.27
CA LEU A 165 5.76 1.21 -12.48
C LEU A 165 5.15 2.25 -13.43
N ILE A 166 3.84 2.19 -13.69
CA ILE A 166 3.12 3.14 -14.53
C ILE A 166 3.28 4.56 -14.00
N VAL A 167 3.06 4.77 -12.70
CA VAL A 167 3.22 6.10 -12.08
C VAL A 167 4.66 6.59 -12.18
N GLY A 168 5.66 5.72 -12.03
CA GLY A 168 7.06 6.07 -12.23
C GLY A 168 7.31 6.67 -13.60
N PHE A 169 6.78 6.07 -14.67
CA PHE A 169 6.90 6.58 -16.03
C PHE A 169 6.06 7.86 -16.27
N VAL A 170 4.80 7.86 -15.86
CA VAL A 170 3.90 9.01 -16.02
C VAL A 170 4.46 10.25 -15.32
N SER A 171 5.04 10.07 -14.14
CA SER A 171 5.61 11.18 -13.36
C SER A 171 6.87 11.81 -14.00
N MET A 172 7.52 11.15 -14.96
CA MET A 172 8.59 11.80 -15.75
C MET A 172 8.06 12.91 -16.65
N GLY A 173 6.83 12.78 -17.15
CA GLY A 173 6.13 13.80 -17.92
C GLY A 173 5.28 14.76 -17.09
N LEU A 174 5.38 14.68 -15.75
CA LEU A 174 4.47 15.39 -14.84
C LEU A 174 4.47 16.91 -15.07
N ALA A 175 5.62 17.53 -15.24
CA ALA A 175 5.71 18.97 -15.46
C ALA A 175 4.97 19.41 -16.74
N SER A 176 5.14 18.68 -17.84
CA SER A 176 4.45 18.94 -19.11
C SER A 176 2.94 18.68 -19.00
N LEU A 177 2.56 17.67 -18.25
CA LEU A 177 1.15 17.33 -18.00
C LEU A 177 0.48 18.45 -17.20
N ILE A 178 1.12 18.93 -16.12
CA ILE A 178 0.61 20.03 -15.30
C ILE A 178 0.45 21.30 -16.13
N GLU A 179 1.43 21.63 -16.97
CA GLU A 179 1.34 22.81 -17.83
C GLU A 179 0.19 22.71 -18.86
N SER A 180 0.02 21.52 -19.46
CA SER A 180 -1.11 21.26 -20.36
C SER A 180 -2.45 21.36 -19.65
N LEU A 181 -2.55 20.82 -18.44
CA LEU A 181 -3.76 20.88 -17.62
C LEU A 181 -4.04 22.32 -17.14
N ARG A 182 -2.99 23.09 -16.82
CA ARG A 182 -3.10 24.52 -16.50
C ARG A 182 -3.73 25.30 -17.65
N GLY A 183 -3.24 25.09 -18.88
CA GLY A 183 -3.82 25.69 -20.08
C GLY A 183 -5.30 25.29 -20.24
N LEU A 184 -5.60 24.00 -20.15
CA LEU A 184 -6.99 23.49 -20.27
C LEU A 184 -7.92 24.10 -19.23
N LEU A 185 -7.49 24.21 -17.96
CA LEU A 185 -8.31 24.80 -16.89
C LEU A 185 -8.60 26.28 -17.14
N LEU A 186 -7.62 27.02 -17.66
CA LEU A 186 -7.81 28.42 -18.06
C LEU A 186 -8.79 28.55 -19.24
N ASP A 187 -8.67 27.66 -20.24
CA ASP A 187 -9.58 27.61 -21.39
C ASP A 187 -11.03 27.28 -20.96
N LEU A 188 -11.18 26.45 -19.94
CA LEU A 188 -12.47 26.14 -19.30
C LEU A 188 -12.98 27.25 -18.37
N SER A 189 -12.33 28.42 -18.35
CA SER A 189 -12.72 29.60 -17.58
C SER A 189 -12.67 29.43 -16.05
N PHE A 190 -11.81 28.54 -15.55
CA PHE A 190 -11.49 28.54 -14.12
C PHE A 190 -10.75 29.80 -13.72
N SER A 191 -10.98 30.30 -12.50
CA SER A 191 -10.28 31.52 -12.04
C SER A 191 -8.76 31.25 -11.94
N PRO A 192 -7.91 32.25 -12.29
CA PRO A 192 -6.45 32.10 -12.21
C PRO A 192 -5.97 31.65 -10.82
N GLU A 193 -6.62 32.12 -9.75
CA GLU A 193 -6.33 31.72 -8.37
C GLU A 193 -6.58 30.22 -8.13
N THR A 194 -7.69 29.70 -8.65
CA THR A 194 -8.02 28.26 -8.56
C THR A 194 -7.00 27.44 -9.35
N VAL A 195 -6.64 27.90 -10.55
CA VAL A 195 -5.66 27.20 -11.39
C VAL A 195 -4.28 27.19 -10.72
N GLU A 196 -3.85 28.30 -10.14
CA GLU A 196 -2.60 28.38 -9.39
C GLU A 196 -2.61 27.45 -8.17
N MET A 197 -3.66 27.46 -7.37
CA MET A 197 -3.83 26.57 -6.23
C MET A 197 -3.73 25.08 -6.64
N LEU A 198 -4.33 24.69 -7.75
CA LEU A 198 -4.35 23.30 -8.21
C LEU A 198 -3.02 22.85 -8.81
N THR A 199 -2.28 23.76 -9.45
CA THR A 199 -1.05 23.44 -10.19
C THR A 199 0.24 23.77 -9.42
N ALA A 200 0.16 24.52 -8.30
CA ALA A 200 1.30 24.82 -7.44
C ALA A 200 1.96 23.55 -6.86
N HIS A 201 3.21 23.66 -6.40
CA HIS A 201 3.97 22.59 -5.75
C HIS A 201 3.92 21.27 -6.52
N ASN A 202 4.31 21.31 -7.79
CA ASN A 202 4.26 20.18 -8.73
C ASN A 202 2.86 19.62 -8.96
N GLY A 203 1.79 20.42 -8.79
CA GLY A 203 0.42 20.05 -9.06
C GLY A 203 -0.10 18.89 -8.23
N TRP A 204 0.39 18.70 -7.00
CA TRP A 204 0.03 17.57 -6.16
C TRP A 204 -1.49 17.44 -5.95
N ARG A 205 -2.19 18.57 -5.84
CA ARG A 205 -3.67 18.60 -5.70
C ARG A 205 -4.36 18.00 -6.91
N LEU A 206 -3.96 18.47 -8.08
CA LEU A 206 -4.48 18.00 -9.36
C LEU A 206 -4.15 16.53 -9.59
N MET A 207 -2.95 16.10 -9.19
CA MET A 207 -2.52 14.70 -9.30
C MET A 207 -3.36 13.79 -8.41
N MET A 208 -3.67 14.19 -7.18
CA MET A 208 -4.57 13.43 -6.29
C MET A 208 -5.98 13.29 -6.89
N MET A 209 -6.50 14.35 -7.51
CA MET A 209 -7.81 14.32 -8.16
C MET A 209 -7.83 13.40 -9.40
N ILE A 210 -6.83 13.52 -10.27
CA ILE A 210 -6.72 12.72 -11.51
C ILE A 210 -6.41 11.26 -11.18
N GLY A 211 -5.60 11.01 -10.16
CA GLY A 211 -5.28 9.66 -9.68
C GLY A 211 -6.50 8.83 -9.26
N THR A 212 -7.64 9.48 -9.08
CA THR A 212 -8.93 8.83 -8.79
C THR A 212 -9.58 8.22 -10.02
N LEU A 213 -9.33 8.72 -11.22
CA LEU A 213 -10.04 8.30 -12.44
C LEU A 213 -9.91 6.78 -12.73
N PRO A 214 -8.74 6.16 -12.61
CA PRO A 214 -8.60 4.72 -12.83
C PRO A 214 -9.45 3.88 -11.87
N ALA A 215 -9.56 4.32 -10.61
CA ALA A 215 -10.37 3.64 -9.61
C ALA A 215 -11.88 3.71 -9.93
N VAL A 216 -12.34 4.85 -10.46
CA VAL A 216 -13.72 4.98 -10.94
C VAL A 216 -13.99 4.00 -12.11
N LEU A 217 -13.04 3.85 -13.04
CA LEU A 217 -13.14 2.86 -14.11
C LEU A 217 -13.22 1.44 -13.57
N THR A 218 -12.42 1.11 -12.56
CA THR A 218 -12.47 -0.21 -11.89
C THR A 218 -13.82 -0.44 -11.23
N PHE A 219 -14.38 0.57 -10.56
CA PHE A 219 -15.73 0.50 -9.99
C PHE A 219 -16.78 0.19 -11.06
N LEU A 220 -16.76 0.92 -12.19
CA LEU A 220 -17.68 0.68 -13.30
C LEU A 220 -17.53 -0.73 -13.88
N PHE A 221 -16.30 -1.21 -14.04
CA PHE A 221 -16.05 -2.56 -14.53
C PHE A 221 -16.61 -3.63 -13.59
N ARG A 222 -16.49 -3.43 -12.28
CA ARG A 222 -16.96 -4.40 -11.26
C ARG A 222 -18.46 -4.53 -11.15
N ILE A 223 -19.22 -3.54 -11.59
CA ILE A 223 -20.70 -3.65 -11.64
C ILE A 223 -21.15 -4.84 -12.52
N PHE A 224 -20.33 -5.21 -13.50
CA PHE A 224 -20.61 -6.33 -14.42
C PHE A 224 -20.05 -7.68 -13.94
N VAL A 225 -19.31 -7.71 -12.82
CA VAL A 225 -18.76 -8.97 -12.27
C VAL A 225 -19.84 -9.66 -11.44
N PRO A 226 -20.15 -10.94 -11.70
CA PRO A 226 -21.12 -11.70 -10.92
C PRO A 226 -20.60 -11.94 -9.48
N GLU A 227 -21.53 -12.10 -8.55
CA GLU A 227 -21.20 -12.44 -7.16
C GLU A 227 -20.68 -13.89 -7.06
N SER A 228 -19.98 -14.22 -5.96
CA SER A 228 -19.45 -15.56 -5.71
C SER A 228 -20.59 -16.57 -5.45
N ASP A 229 -20.63 -17.68 -6.22
CA ASP A 229 -21.59 -18.77 -6.02
C ASP A 229 -21.50 -19.35 -4.59
N ARG A 230 -20.29 -19.43 -4.03
CA ARG A 230 -20.06 -19.88 -2.68
C ARG A 230 -20.72 -18.96 -1.66
N TRP A 231 -20.62 -17.65 -1.83
CA TRP A 231 -21.29 -16.69 -0.93
C TRP A 231 -22.82 -16.81 -1.04
N GLU A 232 -23.36 -16.98 -2.24
CA GLU A 232 -24.79 -17.15 -2.43
C GLU A 232 -25.32 -18.42 -1.75
N GLU A 233 -24.54 -19.50 -1.79
CA GLU A 233 -24.87 -20.74 -1.11
C GLU A 233 -24.82 -20.59 0.42
N GLU A 234 -23.78 -19.95 0.96
CA GLU A 234 -23.68 -19.65 2.40
C GLU A 234 -24.82 -18.75 2.87
N LYS A 235 -25.25 -17.80 2.04
CA LYS A 235 -26.38 -16.92 2.30
C LYS A 235 -27.69 -17.70 2.32
N ARG A 236 -27.91 -18.60 1.35
CA ARG A 236 -29.09 -19.48 1.34
C ARG A 236 -29.18 -20.36 2.60
N GLN A 237 -28.04 -20.77 3.11
CA GLN A 237 -27.94 -21.58 4.33
C GLN A 237 -27.98 -20.74 5.64
N GLY A 238 -28.14 -19.42 5.57
CA GLY A 238 -28.20 -18.53 6.73
C GLY A 238 -26.90 -18.43 7.53
N ARG A 239 -25.76 -18.74 6.90
CA ARG A 239 -24.44 -18.74 7.55
C ARG A 239 -23.69 -17.42 7.49
N THR A 240 -24.17 -16.44 6.73
CA THR A 240 -23.52 -15.14 6.53
C THR A 240 -23.66 -14.17 7.74
N ASP A 241 -24.46 -14.49 8.74
CA ASP A 241 -24.82 -13.60 9.87
C ASP A 241 -23.99 -13.84 11.14
N SER A 242 -22.77 -14.37 11.00
CA SER A 242 -21.89 -14.69 12.14
C SER A 242 -21.25 -13.47 12.83
N TRP A 243 -21.16 -12.33 12.13
CA TRP A 243 -20.61 -11.08 12.65
C TRP A 243 -21.70 -10.15 13.21
N ARG A 244 -21.47 -9.61 14.41
CA ARG A 244 -22.33 -8.55 14.97
C ARG A 244 -21.70 -7.19 14.71
N THR A 245 -22.52 -6.16 14.46
CA THR A 245 -22.05 -4.77 14.29
C THR A 245 -21.27 -4.28 15.51
N ALA A 246 -21.63 -4.74 16.72
CA ALA A 246 -20.91 -4.41 17.95
C ALA A 246 -19.45 -4.91 17.97
N ASP A 247 -19.09 -5.93 17.18
CA ASP A 247 -17.72 -6.42 17.11
C ASP A 247 -16.79 -5.39 16.44
N LEU A 248 -17.33 -4.53 15.57
CA LEU A 248 -16.58 -3.45 14.93
C LEU A 248 -16.12 -2.37 15.92
N LEU A 249 -16.76 -2.26 17.10
CA LEU A 249 -16.26 -1.38 18.17
C LEU A 249 -14.86 -1.78 18.63
N GLY A 250 -14.53 -3.09 18.56
CA GLY A 250 -13.17 -3.58 18.80
C GLY A 250 -12.15 -2.98 17.82
N VAL A 251 -12.50 -2.89 16.54
CA VAL A 251 -11.63 -2.29 15.50
C VAL A 251 -11.39 -0.80 15.80
N LEU A 252 -12.46 -0.05 16.13
CA LEU A 252 -12.34 1.36 16.49
C LEU A 252 -11.46 1.55 17.73
N ALA A 253 -11.66 0.71 18.76
CA ALA A 253 -10.79 0.72 19.94
C ALA A 253 -9.34 0.37 19.59
N GLY A 254 -9.13 -0.60 18.66
CA GLY A 254 -7.82 -0.97 18.14
C GLY A 254 -7.09 0.19 17.47
N CYS A 255 -7.78 1.06 16.75
CA CYS A 255 -7.19 2.25 16.12
C CYS A 255 -6.67 3.28 17.14
N LEU A 256 -7.19 3.30 18.37
CA LEU A 256 -6.70 4.20 19.42
C LEU A 256 -5.24 3.91 19.81
N GLY A 257 -4.80 2.66 19.70
CA GLY A 257 -3.42 2.27 19.96
C GLY A 257 -2.42 2.98 19.04
N PRO A 258 -2.49 2.79 17.72
CA PRO A 258 -1.66 3.52 16.76
C PRO A 258 -1.83 5.04 16.85
N ALA A 259 -3.04 5.55 17.08
CA ALA A 259 -3.27 6.99 17.26
C ALA A 259 -2.49 7.53 18.47
N MET A 260 -2.47 6.81 19.59
CA MET A 260 -1.68 7.15 20.77
C MET A 260 -0.17 7.10 20.46
N ILE A 261 0.31 6.10 19.76
CA ILE A 261 1.71 6.02 19.33
C ILE A 261 2.07 7.26 18.51
N LEU A 262 1.29 7.55 17.47
CA LEU A 262 1.52 8.70 16.61
C LEU A 262 1.52 10.01 17.41
N TRP A 263 0.56 10.20 18.28
CA TRP A 263 0.48 11.39 19.13
C TRP A 263 1.73 11.57 19.97
N VAL A 264 2.17 10.54 20.71
CA VAL A 264 3.35 10.61 21.58
C VAL A 264 4.64 10.84 20.77
N TRP A 265 4.77 10.21 19.60
CA TRP A 265 5.94 10.40 18.75
C TRP A 265 5.98 11.77 18.06
N THR A 266 4.83 12.44 17.94
CA THR A 266 4.77 13.82 17.40
C THR A 266 4.95 14.91 18.44
N LEU A 267 4.89 14.61 19.75
CA LEU A 267 5.13 15.59 20.79
C LEU A 267 6.49 16.26 20.65
N ASN A 268 6.52 17.55 20.96
CA ASN A 268 7.78 18.28 21.10
C ASN A 268 8.41 17.91 22.46
N VAL A 269 9.54 17.24 22.40
CA VAL A 269 10.26 16.73 23.58
C VAL A 269 11.61 17.41 23.79
N SER A 270 11.80 18.61 23.21
CA SER A 270 13.08 19.34 23.28
C SER A 270 13.53 19.64 24.70
N GLU A 271 12.59 19.77 25.63
CA GLU A 271 12.86 20.04 27.06
C GLU A 271 13.03 18.78 27.93
N TRP A 272 12.80 17.59 27.32
CA TRP A 272 12.86 16.33 28.07
C TRP A 272 14.27 15.75 28.07
N SER A 273 14.63 15.05 29.13
CA SER A 273 15.87 14.27 29.12
C SER A 273 15.75 13.12 28.10
N THR A 274 16.88 12.73 27.51
CA THR A 274 16.94 11.62 26.54
C THR A 274 16.34 10.34 27.12
N GLY A 275 16.62 10.03 28.39
CA GLY A 275 16.07 8.86 29.06
C GLY A 275 14.54 8.90 29.21
N ALA A 276 13.98 10.05 29.61
CA ALA A 276 12.53 10.24 29.71
C ALA A 276 11.85 10.10 28.36
N THR A 277 12.42 10.70 27.32
CA THR A 277 11.92 10.62 25.95
C THR A 277 11.87 9.17 25.47
N VAL A 278 12.95 8.41 25.63
CA VAL A 278 13.01 6.99 25.22
C VAL A 278 12.00 6.17 25.99
N LEU A 279 11.93 6.35 27.32
CA LEU A 279 11.01 5.60 28.18
C LEU A 279 9.55 5.84 27.80
N VAL A 280 9.14 7.10 27.65
CA VAL A 280 7.74 7.46 27.31
C VAL A 280 7.37 6.95 25.93
N ARG A 281 8.24 7.11 24.92
CA ARG A 281 8.00 6.60 23.56
C ARG A 281 7.94 5.08 23.53
N ALA A 282 8.82 4.39 24.24
CA ALA A 282 8.79 2.93 24.32
C ALA A 282 7.53 2.43 25.03
N ALA A 283 7.17 3.03 26.17
CA ALA A 283 5.95 2.67 26.90
C ALA A 283 4.69 2.92 26.06
N ALA A 284 4.58 4.08 25.39
CA ALA A 284 3.46 4.39 24.51
C ALA A 284 3.40 3.42 23.33
N THR A 285 4.54 3.06 22.74
CA THR A 285 4.59 2.09 21.65
C THR A 285 4.10 0.71 22.10
N LEU A 286 4.60 0.20 23.22
CA LEU A 286 4.18 -1.09 23.77
C LEU A 286 2.68 -1.09 24.13
N LEU A 287 2.21 -0.07 24.82
CA LEU A 287 0.80 0.05 25.20
C LEU A 287 -0.10 0.18 23.96
N GLY A 288 0.32 0.99 22.98
CA GLY A 288 -0.42 1.16 21.72
C GLY A 288 -0.50 -0.12 20.91
N LEU A 289 0.58 -0.90 20.85
CA LEU A 289 0.58 -2.21 20.20
C LEU A 289 -0.33 -3.20 20.93
N LEU A 290 -0.37 -3.18 22.26
CA LEU A 290 -1.30 -4.01 23.05
C LEU A 290 -2.76 -3.65 22.77
N ILE A 291 -3.09 -2.35 22.77
CA ILE A 291 -4.44 -1.86 22.45
C ILE A 291 -4.82 -2.26 21.02
N ALA A 292 -3.93 -2.05 20.04
CA ALA A 292 -4.17 -2.44 18.64
C ALA A 292 -4.41 -3.94 18.52
N THR A 293 -3.51 -4.75 19.10
CA THR A 293 -3.63 -6.21 19.07
C THR A 293 -4.94 -6.68 19.69
N ALA A 294 -5.30 -6.19 20.86
CA ALA A 294 -6.55 -6.55 21.53
C ALA A 294 -7.78 -6.12 20.69
N GLY A 295 -7.78 -4.89 20.18
CA GLY A 295 -8.89 -4.34 19.42
C GLY A 295 -9.12 -5.05 18.09
N PHE A 296 -8.07 -5.27 17.30
CA PHE A 296 -8.18 -5.98 16.02
C PHE A 296 -8.42 -7.49 16.17
N THR A 297 -7.99 -8.10 17.28
CA THR A 297 -8.22 -9.52 17.55
C THR A 297 -9.63 -9.78 18.08
N TYR A 298 -10.25 -8.83 18.79
CA TYR A 298 -11.55 -8.98 19.42
C TYR A 298 -12.66 -9.44 18.47
N PRO A 299 -12.88 -8.84 17.28
CA PRO A 299 -13.91 -9.27 16.34
C PRO A 299 -13.71 -10.71 15.89
N VAL A 300 -12.47 -11.08 15.58
CA VAL A 300 -12.11 -12.44 15.14
C VAL A 300 -12.36 -13.46 16.26
N TRP A 301 -11.98 -13.11 17.49
CA TRP A 301 -12.26 -13.94 18.65
C TRP A 301 -13.76 -14.20 18.84
N ARG A 302 -14.58 -13.15 18.75
CA ARG A 302 -16.04 -13.25 18.86
C ARG A 302 -16.66 -14.04 17.71
N TYR A 303 -16.10 -13.93 16.51
CA TYR A 303 -16.51 -14.73 15.37
C TYR A 303 -16.26 -16.23 15.62
N ILE A 304 -15.04 -16.60 16.01
CA ILE A 304 -14.66 -18.00 16.30
C ILE A 304 -15.54 -18.57 17.42
N GLU A 305 -15.80 -17.82 18.49
CA GLU A 305 -16.62 -18.23 19.61
C GLU A 305 -18.05 -18.58 19.16
N ARG A 306 -18.63 -17.78 18.29
CA ARG A 306 -19.98 -18.02 17.74
C ARG A 306 -19.99 -19.16 16.73
N SER A 307 -18.97 -19.31 15.91
CA SER A 307 -18.87 -20.43 14.96
C SER A 307 -18.78 -21.77 15.69
N ILE A 308 -17.93 -21.87 16.70
CA ILE A 308 -17.83 -23.07 17.53
C ILE A 308 -19.17 -23.39 18.27
N ALA A 309 -19.86 -22.36 18.78
CA ALA A 309 -21.13 -22.54 19.44
C ALA A 309 -22.24 -23.04 18.48
N ARG A 310 -22.18 -22.71 17.22
CA ARG A 310 -23.12 -23.20 16.19
C ARG A 310 -22.78 -24.63 15.74
N GLU A 311 -21.49 -24.92 15.53
CA GLU A 311 -21.04 -26.25 15.09
C GLU A 311 -21.10 -27.30 16.22
N GLY A 312 -20.85 -26.93 17.47
CA GLY A 312 -20.90 -27.78 18.64
C GLY A 312 -22.28 -28.37 18.94
N ALA A 313 -23.32 -27.81 18.29
CA ALA A 313 -24.68 -28.36 18.33
C ALA A 313 -24.91 -29.49 17.29
N SER A 314 -24.01 -29.70 16.32
CA SER A 314 -24.27 -30.55 15.14
C SER A 314 -23.21 -31.61 14.83
N ALA A 315 -21.96 -31.53 15.29
CA ALA A 315 -20.95 -32.57 15.01
C ALA A 315 -19.71 -32.47 15.92
N GLY A 316 -19.25 -33.62 16.40
CA GLY A 316 -18.08 -33.80 17.26
C GLY A 316 -16.69 -33.52 16.66
N THR A 317 -16.55 -32.54 15.77
CA THR A 317 -15.28 -32.07 15.25
C THR A 317 -14.89 -30.80 16.01
N GLY A 318 -14.31 -30.98 17.21
CA GLY A 318 -13.81 -29.86 18.02
C GLY A 318 -12.71 -29.11 17.32
N LEU A 319 -13.05 -28.00 16.65
CA LEU A 319 -12.09 -26.98 16.27
C LEU A 319 -11.40 -26.49 17.55
N ASP A 320 -10.13 -26.85 17.73
CA ASP A 320 -9.36 -26.38 18.87
C ASP A 320 -9.15 -24.87 18.74
N ARG A 321 -9.96 -24.10 19.48
CA ARG A 321 -9.92 -22.63 19.55
C ARG A 321 -8.50 -22.11 19.74
N ARG A 322 -7.71 -22.80 20.58
CA ARG A 322 -6.35 -22.39 20.87
C ARG A 322 -5.45 -22.55 19.63
N ALA A 323 -5.64 -23.61 18.87
CA ALA A 323 -4.91 -23.83 17.63
C ALA A 323 -5.25 -22.78 16.57
N VAL A 324 -6.54 -22.43 16.39
CA VAL A 324 -6.97 -21.40 15.44
C VAL A 324 -6.37 -20.02 15.79
N VAL A 325 -6.49 -19.60 17.05
CA VAL A 325 -5.95 -18.32 17.52
C VAL A 325 -4.42 -18.29 17.39
N SER A 326 -3.72 -19.37 17.74
CA SER A 326 -2.26 -19.46 17.59
C SER A 326 -1.83 -19.34 16.14
N ARG A 327 -2.52 -20.01 15.19
CA ARG A 327 -2.24 -19.91 13.76
C ARG A 327 -2.50 -18.48 13.24
N MET A 328 -3.56 -17.83 13.71
CA MET A 328 -3.85 -16.43 13.37
C MET A 328 -2.71 -15.49 13.80
N PHE A 329 -2.23 -15.62 15.05
CA PHE A 329 -1.12 -14.80 15.52
C PHE A 329 0.19 -15.10 14.77
N LEU A 330 0.43 -16.37 14.44
CA LEU A 330 1.57 -16.74 13.59
C LEU A 330 1.47 -16.08 12.21
N GLY A 331 0.32 -16.16 11.57
CA GLY A 331 0.06 -15.52 10.28
C GLY A 331 0.25 -14.00 10.34
N ALA A 332 -0.26 -13.35 11.39
CA ALA A 332 -0.07 -11.92 11.61
C ALA A 332 1.42 -11.56 11.82
N ALA A 333 2.16 -12.35 12.58
CA ALA A 333 3.61 -12.14 12.78
C ALA A 333 4.39 -12.30 11.47
N LEU A 334 4.09 -13.32 10.67
CA LEU A 334 4.70 -13.51 9.36
C LEU A 334 4.39 -12.34 8.40
N SER A 335 3.14 -11.86 8.40
CA SER A 335 2.74 -10.70 7.59
C SER A 335 3.41 -9.40 8.05
N ALA A 336 3.62 -9.24 9.36
CA ALA A 336 4.30 -8.05 9.92
C ALA A 336 5.73 -7.91 9.40
N VAL A 337 6.47 -9.03 9.22
CA VAL A 337 7.82 -9.00 8.64
C VAL A 337 7.79 -8.46 7.19
N ALA A 338 6.84 -8.93 6.39
CA ALA A 338 6.66 -8.46 5.02
C ALA A 338 6.35 -6.95 4.96
N LEU A 339 5.42 -6.49 5.81
CA LEU A 339 5.03 -5.08 5.89
C LEU A 339 6.18 -4.20 6.37
N LEU A 340 6.97 -4.64 7.37
CA LEU A 340 8.17 -3.92 7.80
C LEU A 340 9.22 -3.83 6.68
N GLY A 341 9.42 -4.92 5.93
CA GLY A 341 10.35 -4.95 4.81
C GLY A 341 10.00 -4.02 3.65
N THR A 342 8.72 -3.72 3.44
CA THR A 342 8.27 -2.83 2.35
C THR A 342 7.93 -1.43 2.85
N TRP A 343 6.96 -1.29 3.76
CA TRP A 343 6.50 0.00 4.25
C TRP A 343 7.48 0.69 5.20
N GLY A 344 8.26 -0.08 5.95
CA GLY A 344 9.30 0.45 6.83
C GLY A 344 10.59 0.80 6.12
N THR A 345 10.82 0.30 4.91
CA THR A 345 12.12 0.44 4.22
C THR A 345 11.99 0.87 2.75
N THR A 346 11.60 -0.01 1.83
CA THR A 346 11.65 0.28 0.38
C THR A 346 10.71 1.40 -0.05
N GLN A 347 9.61 1.61 0.66
CA GLN A 347 8.69 2.73 0.42
C GLN A 347 9.39 4.10 0.57
N TRP A 348 10.40 4.20 1.43
CA TRP A 348 11.16 5.43 1.66
C TRP A 348 12.28 5.65 0.66
N ALA A 349 12.67 4.65 -0.11
CA ALA A 349 13.78 4.72 -1.06
C ALA A 349 13.59 5.83 -2.11
N VAL A 350 12.36 6.03 -2.56
CA VAL A 350 11.98 7.08 -3.53
C VAL A 350 12.26 8.48 -2.98
N THR A 351 11.77 8.76 -1.77
CA THR A 351 11.97 10.05 -1.11
C THR A 351 13.45 10.27 -0.75
N TRP A 352 14.13 9.23 -0.29
CA TRP A 352 15.54 9.26 0.03
C TRP A 352 16.42 9.54 -1.20
N ALA A 353 16.16 8.88 -2.33
CA ALA A 353 16.85 9.15 -3.59
C ALA A 353 16.70 10.61 -4.05
N GLY A 354 15.50 11.19 -3.87
CA GLY A 354 15.26 12.62 -4.07
C GLY A 354 16.14 13.49 -3.17
N SER A 355 16.24 13.17 -1.88
CA SER A 355 17.05 13.93 -0.93
C SER A 355 18.57 13.86 -1.25
N LEU A 356 19.07 12.71 -1.69
CA LEU A 356 20.45 12.55 -2.13
C LEU A 356 20.77 13.45 -3.33
N LYS A 357 19.86 13.53 -4.31
CA LYS A 357 19.95 14.44 -5.44
C LYS A 357 20.02 15.90 -4.97
N ASP A 358 19.08 16.31 -4.11
CA ASP A 358 18.99 17.69 -3.63
C ASP A 358 20.27 18.08 -2.83
N GLN A 359 20.83 17.18 -2.05
CA GLN A 359 22.10 17.37 -1.33
C GLN A 359 23.28 17.52 -2.29
N ALA A 360 23.37 16.69 -3.32
CA ALA A 360 24.41 16.77 -4.32
C ALA A 360 24.36 18.11 -5.08
N GLN A 361 23.17 18.58 -5.44
CA GLN A 361 22.98 19.88 -6.08
C GLN A 361 23.38 21.06 -5.17
N LYS A 362 23.00 21.02 -3.89
CA LYS A 362 23.40 22.05 -2.91
C LYS A 362 24.92 22.08 -2.71
N ALA A 363 25.57 20.92 -2.65
CA ALA A 363 27.02 20.82 -2.52
C ALA A 363 27.74 21.36 -3.73
N ALA A 364 27.28 21.07 -4.94
CA ALA A 364 27.83 21.61 -6.19
C ALA A 364 27.68 23.14 -6.26
N ALA A 365 26.51 23.70 -5.91
CA ALA A 365 26.28 25.14 -5.88
C ALA A 365 27.17 25.83 -4.84
N ALA A 366 27.39 25.25 -3.68
CA ALA A 366 28.29 25.80 -2.66
C ALA A 366 29.75 25.81 -3.13
N GLN A 367 30.21 24.79 -3.85
CA GLN A 367 31.56 24.77 -4.45
C GLN A 367 31.76 25.84 -5.53
N GLN A 368 30.75 26.09 -6.38
CA GLN A 368 30.79 27.13 -7.39
C GLN A 368 30.87 28.51 -6.75
N ASN A 369 30.15 28.79 -5.70
CA ASN A 369 30.20 30.07 -4.98
C ASN A 369 31.58 30.33 -4.32
N VAL A 370 32.27 29.29 -3.87
CA VAL A 370 33.63 29.41 -3.29
C VAL A 370 34.69 29.62 -4.37
N ALA A 371 34.48 29.08 -5.57
CA ALA A 371 35.44 29.22 -6.69
C ALA A 371 35.36 30.55 -7.42
N GLY A 372 34.41 31.45 -7.10
CA GLY A 372 34.32 32.82 -7.65
C GLY A 372 34.07 32.90 -9.16
N GLN A 373 33.64 31.80 -9.81
CA GLN A 373 33.36 31.79 -11.25
C GLN A 373 31.90 32.16 -11.54
N PRO A 374 31.66 33.14 -12.46
CA PRO A 374 30.31 33.47 -12.87
C PRO A 374 29.64 32.25 -13.55
N ALA A 375 28.34 32.08 -13.30
CA ALA A 375 27.51 30.95 -13.73
C ALA A 375 27.39 30.72 -15.27
N SER A 376 28.15 31.42 -16.09
CA SER A 376 28.01 31.41 -17.56
C SER A 376 29.06 30.59 -18.33
N THR A 377 30.02 29.96 -17.67
CA THR A 377 30.95 29.02 -18.34
C THR A 377 30.57 27.59 -18.00
N VAL A 378 29.47 27.13 -18.57
CA VAL A 378 29.15 25.70 -18.64
C VAL A 378 30.13 25.07 -19.63
N VAL A 379 31.22 24.54 -19.13
CA VAL A 379 31.97 23.52 -19.85
C VAL A 379 31.01 22.36 -20.06
N GLN A 380 30.70 22.07 -21.30
CA GLN A 380 29.98 20.86 -21.69
C GLN A 380 30.84 19.65 -21.32
N ASP A 381 30.66 19.17 -20.07
CA ASP A 381 31.24 17.92 -19.64
C ASP A 381 30.47 16.73 -20.25
N PRO A 382 31.12 15.60 -20.51
CA PRO A 382 30.51 14.38 -21.07
C PRO A 382 29.49 13.67 -20.13
N ILE A 383 28.85 14.41 -19.22
CA ILE A 383 27.88 14.02 -18.20
C ILE A 383 26.44 14.26 -18.71
N GLN A 384 26.18 14.53 -19.99
CA GLN A 384 24.79 14.75 -20.46
C GLN A 384 23.86 13.56 -20.16
N ASP A 385 24.35 12.33 -20.20
CA ASP A 385 23.57 11.12 -19.87
C ASP A 385 23.35 10.96 -18.35
N GLN A 386 24.30 11.38 -17.52
CA GLN A 386 24.09 11.38 -16.05
C GLN A 386 23.09 12.44 -15.62
N GLY A 387 22.97 13.54 -16.36
CA GLY A 387 22.02 14.63 -16.07
C GLY A 387 20.55 14.19 -16.13
N VAL A 388 20.19 13.34 -17.08
CA VAL A 388 18.80 12.82 -17.23
C VAL A 388 18.46 11.88 -16.10
N ILE A 389 19.35 10.95 -15.73
CA ILE A 389 19.14 10.02 -14.63
C ILE A 389 18.98 10.79 -13.30
N GLN A 390 19.86 11.75 -13.04
CA GLN A 390 19.77 12.56 -11.83
C GLN A 390 18.54 13.45 -11.78
N LYS A 391 18.10 14.01 -12.92
CA LYS A 391 16.87 14.82 -13.00
C LYS A 391 15.66 14.05 -12.46
N TYR A 392 15.54 12.77 -12.78
CA TYR A 392 14.42 11.92 -12.46
C TYR A 392 14.74 10.87 -11.36
N ALA A 393 15.52 11.25 -10.34
CA ALA A 393 16.00 10.32 -9.30
C ALA A 393 14.88 9.56 -8.59
N ARG A 394 13.79 10.25 -8.19
CA ARG A 394 12.62 9.62 -7.56
C ARG A 394 11.94 8.62 -8.49
N GLN A 395 11.72 9.03 -9.75
CA GLN A 395 11.04 8.23 -10.77
C GLN A 395 11.83 6.95 -11.09
N TRP A 396 13.12 7.10 -11.35
CA TRP A 396 13.99 5.94 -11.63
C TRP A 396 14.07 4.97 -10.44
N THR A 397 14.10 5.49 -9.21
CA THR A 397 14.10 4.64 -8.01
C THR A 397 12.78 3.89 -7.88
N GLN A 398 11.64 4.54 -8.12
CA GLN A 398 10.33 3.87 -8.11
C GLN A 398 10.22 2.80 -9.19
N ILE A 399 10.62 3.11 -10.42
CA ILE A 399 10.64 2.15 -11.55
C ILE A 399 11.53 0.95 -11.22
N ALA A 400 12.76 1.21 -10.74
CA ALA A 400 13.71 0.15 -10.39
C ALA A 400 13.15 -0.77 -9.30
N THR A 401 12.61 -0.20 -8.22
CA THR A 401 12.01 -0.97 -7.13
C THR A 401 10.79 -1.76 -7.61
N ALA A 402 9.93 -1.16 -8.44
CA ALA A 402 8.74 -1.81 -8.97
C ALA A 402 9.06 -2.97 -9.91
N ILE A 403 10.04 -2.80 -10.81
CA ILE A 403 10.54 -3.91 -11.67
C ILE A 403 11.04 -5.06 -10.81
N GLY A 404 11.86 -4.75 -9.80
CA GLY A 404 12.33 -5.76 -8.85
C GLY A 404 11.18 -6.47 -8.14
N ALA A 405 10.21 -5.72 -7.68
CA ALA A 405 9.05 -6.24 -6.96
C ALA A 405 8.18 -7.18 -7.83
N ILE A 406 7.94 -6.83 -9.09
CA ILE A 406 7.23 -7.70 -10.06
C ILE A 406 7.96 -9.02 -10.21
N ILE A 407 9.28 -8.99 -10.43
CA ILE A 407 10.11 -10.18 -10.55
C ILE A 407 10.05 -11.01 -9.26
N GLY A 408 10.22 -10.38 -8.11
CA GLY A 408 10.24 -11.04 -6.80
C GLY A 408 8.93 -11.75 -6.47
N THR A 409 7.79 -11.10 -6.70
CA THR A 409 6.46 -11.68 -6.42
C THR A 409 6.17 -12.90 -7.29
N LEU A 410 6.54 -12.86 -8.57
CA LEU A 410 6.36 -14.00 -9.48
C LEU A 410 7.30 -15.17 -9.16
N LEU A 411 8.56 -14.90 -8.80
CA LEU A 411 9.53 -15.94 -8.44
C LEU A 411 9.19 -16.62 -7.11
N ALA A 412 8.69 -15.87 -6.13
CA ALA A 412 8.42 -16.38 -4.80
C ALA A 412 7.40 -17.52 -4.77
N ALA A 413 6.39 -17.46 -5.63
CA ALA A 413 5.39 -18.50 -5.78
C ALA A 413 6.03 -19.84 -6.18
N GLY A 414 6.88 -19.84 -7.22
CA GLY A 414 7.56 -21.04 -7.70
C GLY A 414 8.67 -21.54 -6.74
N LEU A 415 9.35 -20.65 -6.02
CA LEU A 415 10.36 -21.03 -5.03
C LEU A 415 9.73 -21.74 -3.83
N GLY A 416 8.55 -21.31 -3.39
CA GLY A 416 7.82 -21.94 -2.29
C GLY A 416 7.47 -23.41 -2.55
N GLU A 417 7.15 -23.76 -3.79
CA GLU A 417 6.89 -25.14 -4.20
C GLU A 417 8.16 -26.02 -4.23
N LYS A 418 9.30 -25.45 -4.65
CA LYS A 418 10.56 -26.19 -4.82
C LYS A 418 11.36 -26.36 -3.54
N LEU A 419 11.51 -25.31 -2.75
CA LEU A 419 12.35 -25.28 -1.53
C LEU A 419 11.56 -25.61 -0.26
N GLY A 420 10.24 -25.68 -0.36
CA GLY A 420 9.35 -25.80 0.79
C GLY A 420 9.11 -24.46 1.51
N ARG A 421 7.94 -24.36 2.14
CA ARG A 421 7.38 -23.12 2.71
C ARG A 421 8.31 -22.45 3.70
N ARG A 422 8.80 -23.20 4.67
CA ARG A 422 9.60 -22.69 5.79
C ARG A 422 10.95 -22.15 5.31
N ASN A 423 11.65 -22.93 4.46
CA ASN A 423 12.95 -22.53 3.97
C ASN A 423 12.87 -21.29 3.07
N THR A 424 11.85 -21.23 2.20
CA THR A 424 11.60 -20.08 1.34
C THR A 424 11.36 -18.82 2.17
N TYR A 425 10.53 -18.90 3.21
CA TYR A 425 10.27 -17.75 4.08
C TYR A 425 11.54 -17.27 4.80
N CYS A 426 12.31 -18.18 5.41
CA CYS A 426 13.57 -17.82 6.06
C CYS A 426 14.57 -17.19 5.09
N MET A 427 14.67 -17.75 3.88
CA MET A 427 15.53 -17.20 2.83
C MET A 427 15.09 -15.78 2.44
N MET A 428 13.80 -15.56 2.22
CA MET A 428 13.26 -14.24 1.90
C MET A 428 13.54 -13.22 3.01
N CYS A 429 13.42 -13.59 4.28
CA CYS A 429 13.76 -12.71 5.41
C CYS A 429 15.24 -12.28 5.38
N VAL A 430 16.15 -13.23 5.21
CA VAL A 430 17.58 -12.94 5.17
C VAL A 430 17.95 -12.08 3.96
N LEU A 431 17.46 -12.45 2.78
CA LEU A 431 17.75 -11.69 1.55
C LEU A 431 17.14 -10.27 1.59
N SER A 432 15.95 -10.11 2.15
CA SER A 432 15.33 -8.78 2.34
C SER A 432 16.18 -7.92 3.27
N MET A 433 16.61 -8.46 4.40
CA MET A 433 17.46 -7.73 5.35
C MET A 433 18.79 -7.31 4.69
N LEU A 434 19.48 -8.22 4.01
CA LEU A 434 20.76 -7.92 3.37
C LEU A 434 20.62 -6.91 2.23
N SER A 435 19.58 -7.03 1.40
CA SER A 435 19.34 -6.12 0.28
C SER A 435 18.99 -4.70 0.74
N VAL A 436 18.22 -4.57 1.82
CA VAL A 436 17.88 -3.27 2.41
C VAL A 436 19.11 -2.64 3.07
N LEU A 437 19.91 -3.41 3.81
CA LEU A 437 21.18 -2.91 4.37
C LEU A 437 22.12 -2.44 3.25
N TRP A 438 22.24 -3.20 2.18
CA TRP A 438 23.06 -2.82 1.04
C TRP A 438 22.54 -1.53 0.38
N LEU A 439 21.23 -1.43 0.17
CA LEU A 439 20.62 -0.22 -0.41
C LEU A 439 20.96 1.03 0.38
N TYR A 440 20.79 1.02 1.70
CA TYR A 440 20.87 2.24 2.52
C TYR A 440 22.27 2.51 3.08
N GLN A 441 23.10 1.49 3.32
CA GLN A 441 24.39 1.68 3.97
C GLN A 441 25.56 1.81 2.98
N CYS A 442 25.41 1.29 1.75
CA CYS A 442 26.50 1.29 0.78
C CYS A 442 26.39 2.40 -0.26
N HIS A 443 25.33 3.21 -0.22
CA HIS A 443 25.09 4.27 -1.21
C HIS A 443 24.90 5.62 -0.52
N SER A 444 25.79 6.58 -0.79
CA SER A 444 25.70 7.97 -0.31
C SER A 444 25.38 8.95 -1.43
N VAL A 445 25.41 8.51 -2.69
CA VAL A 445 25.15 9.33 -3.87
C VAL A 445 24.16 8.60 -4.76
N PHE A 446 23.25 9.37 -5.37
CA PHE A 446 22.32 8.82 -6.36
C PHE A 446 23.05 8.47 -7.67
N GLY A 447 22.80 7.29 -8.21
CA GLY A 447 23.39 6.81 -9.46
C GLY A 447 22.96 5.37 -9.79
N VAL A 448 23.52 4.83 -10.87
CA VAL A 448 23.21 3.47 -11.35
C VAL A 448 23.40 2.38 -10.28
N PRO A 449 24.48 2.41 -9.44
CA PRO A 449 24.61 1.41 -8.38
C PRO A 449 23.45 1.38 -7.39
N LEU A 450 22.91 2.57 -7.01
CA LEU A 450 21.73 2.68 -6.15
C LEU A 450 20.50 2.10 -6.84
N LEU A 451 20.32 2.33 -8.15
CA LEU A 451 19.20 1.77 -8.90
C LEU A 451 19.26 0.24 -8.97
N ILE A 452 20.44 -0.34 -9.15
CA ILE A 452 20.63 -1.80 -9.09
C ILE A 452 20.28 -2.33 -7.69
N ALA A 453 20.74 -1.66 -6.64
CA ALA A 453 20.39 -2.01 -5.27
C ALA A 453 18.88 -1.90 -5.01
N ALA A 454 18.21 -0.90 -5.59
CA ALA A 454 16.75 -0.73 -5.51
C ALA A 454 15.99 -1.87 -6.21
N VAL A 455 16.45 -2.34 -7.39
CA VAL A 455 15.89 -3.52 -8.06
C VAL A 455 16.02 -4.75 -7.15
N ILE A 456 17.21 -5.01 -6.60
CA ILE A 456 17.46 -6.17 -5.75
C ILE A 456 16.64 -6.09 -4.46
N ALA A 457 16.56 -4.92 -3.83
CA ALA A 457 15.70 -4.71 -2.66
C ALA A 457 14.22 -4.95 -3.01
N GLY A 458 13.75 -4.50 -4.17
CA GLY A 458 12.41 -4.79 -4.68
C GLY A 458 12.16 -6.29 -4.83
N ILE A 459 13.09 -7.03 -5.48
CA ILE A 459 13.00 -8.49 -5.64
C ILE A 459 12.84 -9.17 -4.27
N CYS A 460 13.68 -8.83 -3.32
CA CYS A 460 13.74 -9.53 -2.04
C CYS A 460 12.57 -9.17 -1.12
N THR A 461 12.21 -7.88 -1.01
CA THR A 461 11.18 -7.42 -0.06
C THR A 461 9.76 -7.67 -0.55
N ALA A 462 9.50 -7.56 -1.86
CA ALA A 462 8.16 -7.78 -2.40
C ALA A 462 7.80 -9.26 -2.61
N SER A 463 8.78 -10.16 -2.59
CA SER A 463 8.56 -11.61 -2.73
C SER A 463 7.54 -12.17 -1.74
N PHE A 464 7.43 -11.59 -0.54
CA PHE A 464 6.43 -11.97 0.45
C PHE A 464 5.00 -11.83 -0.04
N TYR A 465 4.70 -10.84 -0.88
CA TYR A 465 3.33 -10.63 -1.39
C TYR A 465 2.88 -11.68 -2.40
N GLY A 466 3.82 -12.36 -3.06
CA GLY A 466 3.53 -13.53 -3.87
C GLY A 466 3.43 -14.83 -3.05
N TRP A 467 4.07 -14.87 -1.86
CA TRP A 467 4.11 -16.04 -1.00
C TRP A 467 2.97 -16.09 0.02
N LEU A 468 2.67 -14.96 0.70
CA LEU A 468 1.67 -14.89 1.78
C LEU A 468 0.25 -15.31 1.36
N PRO A 469 -0.30 -14.84 0.21
CA PRO A 469 -1.64 -15.24 -0.21
C PRO A 469 -1.80 -16.75 -0.44
N LEU A 470 -0.69 -17.42 -0.77
CA LEU A 470 -0.68 -18.85 -1.03
C LEU A 470 -0.69 -19.69 0.26
N TYR A 471 0.03 -19.25 1.29
CA TYR A 471 0.31 -20.08 2.47
C TYR A 471 -0.41 -19.68 3.75
N LEU A 472 -0.90 -18.46 3.87
CA LEU A 472 -1.65 -18.04 5.06
C LEU A 472 -3.03 -18.73 5.23
N PRO A 473 -3.77 -19.05 4.16
CA PRO A 473 -5.06 -19.73 4.29
C PRO A 473 -4.96 -21.20 4.76
N GLU A 474 -3.79 -21.83 4.66
CA GLU A 474 -3.52 -23.22 5.07
C GLU A 474 -3.10 -23.32 6.56
#